data_a364b55bf8b70c4d4538b4750384cbed
#
_entry.id   a364b55bf8b70c4d4538b4750384cbed
#
_cell.length_a   1.000
_cell.length_b   1.000
_cell.length_c   1.000
_cell.angle_alpha   90.00
_cell.angle_beta   90.00
_cell.angle_gamma   90.00
#
_symmetry.space_group_name_H-M   'P 1'
#
loop_
_entity.id
_entity.type
_entity.pdbx_description
1 polymer ?
#
loop_
_entity_poly.entity_id
_entity_poly.type
_entity_poly.pdbx_seq_one_letter_code
_entity_poly.pdbx_strand_id
1 'polypeptide(L)'
;MAWFKEKQSTHIVTGIDIGSTSIRIAVGEVTQSGHQQTIQLLGAVEVPSVGVQRGIVTSIEESVSALSSGLEQIERIIGTPVERAWVGLTGAHIIAQSQRGVVAVARQNGEIGAEDVVRAVEAAKAIAPPLNYEMIHILPRRFTVDGQVGVTDPIGMTGIRLEVDTHIIHGLTTHLKNITKAVYRTGIEINDLVLSILATASIVTTPKQKDLGVAVVNIGGTTTSLVVYEEGEVLHIATIPIGSEHITNDIAIGLRTNIEIAEQVKIHYGDALAKHVSKREKIDLTTVGSDVSEEVSRHFVAQIIEARVSELFEKIDAALVSIHRKRMLPAGIVFTGGGAKLDGLVEAAKEMLELPASLGYPIDVVSVSDKVHDVSFSTAIG
;
A
#
# COMPACT_ATOMS: atom_id res chain seq x y z
N MET A 1 -36.75 -17.88 -28.33
CA MET A 1 -36.13 -16.96 -27.37
C MET A 1 -34.66 -17.39 -27.22
N ALA A 2 -33.77 -16.72 -27.92
CA ALA A 2 -32.32 -16.96 -27.79
C ALA A 2 -31.83 -16.17 -26.58
N TRP A 3 -31.42 -16.88 -25.52
CA TRP A 3 -30.72 -16.30 -24.39
C TRP A 3 -29.34 -15.92 -24.88
N PHE A 4 -29.10 -14.63 -25.03
CA PHE A 4 -27.73 -14.10 -25.14
C PHE A 4 -27.02 -14.40 -23.81
N LYS A 5 -26.20 -15.45 -23.77
CA LYS A 5 -25.16 -15.56 -22.73
C LYS A 5 -24.21 -14.41 -22.95
N GLU A 6 -24.22 -13.44 -22.03
CA GLU A 6 -23.14 -12.47 -21.94
C GLU A 6 -21.80 -13.24 -21.90
N LYS A 7 -20.89 -12.86 -22.79
CA LYS A 7 -19.55 -13.45 -22.83
C LYS A 7 -18.83 -13.08 -21.53
N GLN A 8 -18.71 -14.02 -20.61
CA GLN A 8 -17.77 -13.92 -19.50
C GLN A 8 -16.36 -13.83 -20.10
N SER A 9 -15.66 -12.73 -19.85
CA SER A 9 -14.24 -12.64 -20.16
C SER A 9 -13.47 -12.92 -18.88
N THR A 10 -12.57 -13.89 -18.95
CA THR A 10 -11.73 -14.32 -17.84
C THR A 10 -10.28 -13.98 -18.16
N HIS A 11 -9.59 -13.29 -17.25
CA HIS A 11 -8.20 -12.89 -17.42
C HIS A 11 -7.40 -13.29 -16.19
N ILE A 12 -6.22 -13.89 -16.41
CA ILE A 12 -5.24 -14.13 -15.34
C ILE A 12 -4.43 -12.86 -15.15
N VAL A 13 -4.32 -12.43 -13.90
CA VAL A 13 -3.59 -11.23 -13.48
C VAL A 13 -2.60 -11.62 -12.40
N THR A 14 -1.39 -11.09 -12.51
CA THR A 14 -0.33 -11.27 -11.51
C THR A 14 0.04 -9.94 -10.89
N GLY A 15 -0.01 -9.86 -9.56
CA GLY A 15 0.49 -8.74 -8.77
C GLY A 15 1.79 -9.12 -8.05
N ILE A 16 2.80 -8.26 -8.13
CA ILE A 16 4.09 -8.43 -7.45
C ILE A 16 4.31 -7.23 -6.52
N ASP A 17 4.42 -7.50 -5.22
CA ASP A 17 4.83 -6.52 -4.22
C ASP A 17 6.28 -6.76 -3.83
N ILE A 18 7.16 -5.82 -4.18
CA ILE A 18 8.60 -5.90 -3.90
C ILE A 18 8.88 -5.10 -2.63
N GLY A 19 8.75 -5.76 -1.49
CA GLY A 19 9.06 -5.18 -0.19
C GLY A 19 10.54 -5.29 0.19
N SER A 20 10.95 -4.63 1.26
CA SER A 20 12.33 -4.70 1.77
C SER A 20 12.63 -5.98 2.53
N THR A 21 11.61 -6.59 3.15
CA THR A 21 11.74 -7.84 3.94
C THR A 21 11.32 -9.06 3.14
N SER A 22 10.25 -8.92 2.36
CA SER A 22 9.68 -10.02 1.58
C SER A 22 9.22 -9.51 0.21
N ILE A 23 9.30 -10.39 -0.79
CA ILE A 23 8.62 -10.24 -2.07
C ILE A 23 7.38 -11.13 -2.03
N ARG A 24 6.22 -10.55 -2.36
CA ARG A 24 4.95 -11.26 -2.42
C ARG A 24 4.41 -11.24 -3.82
N ILE A 25 3.99 -12.41 -4.29
CA ILE A 25 3.42 -12.59 -5.63
C ILE A 25 2.03 -13.22 -5.44
N ALA A 26 1.03 -12.60 -6.02
CA ALA A 26 -0.33 -13.10 -6.05
C ALA A 26 -0.80 -13.27 -7.51
N VAL A 27 -1.44 -14.38 -7.81
CA VAL A 27 -2.03 -14.64 -9.12
C VAL A 27 -3.51 -14.91 -8.94
N GLY A 28 -4.33 -14.15 -9.64
CA GLY A 28 -5.77 -14.23 -9.59
C GLY A 28 -6.39 -14.35 -10.98
N GLU A 29 -7.55 -14.96 -11.02
CA GLU A 29 -8.44 -14.97 -12.16
C GLU A 29 -9.52 -13.90 -11.95
N VAL A 30 -9.58 -12.95 -12.86
CA VAL A 30 -10.58 -11.89 -12.84
C VAL A 30 -11.67 -12.25 -13.85
N THR A 31 -12.88 -12.46 -13.34
CA THR A 31 -14.05 -12.73 -14.15
C THR A 31 -14.96 -11.51 -14.17
N GLN A 32 -15.24 -11.00 -15.36
CA GLN A 32 -16.17 -9.89 -15.56
C GLN A 32 -17.51 -10.41 -16.08
N SER A 33 -18.57 -10.14 -15.34
CA SER A 33 -19.95 -10.43 -15.73
C SER A 33 -20.78 -9.15 -15.62
N GLY A 34 -20.99 -8.48 -16.75
CA GLY A 34 -21.62 -7.16 -16.79
C GLY A 34 -20.84 -6.13 -16.01
N HIS A 35 -21.46 -5.56 -14.97
CA HIS A 35 -20.83 -4.56 -14.08
C HIS A 35 -20.19 -5.18 -12.81
N GLN A 36 -20.34 -6.50 -12.60
CA GLN A 36 -19.73 -7.20 -11.47
C GLN A 36 -18.40 -7.81 -11.90
N GLN A 37 -17.38 -7.51 -11.11
CA GLN A 37 -16.05 -8.08 -11.22
C GLN A 37 -15.81 -8.98 -10.01
N THR A 38 -15.43 -10.23 -10.26
CA THR A 38 -15.11 -11.20 -9.21
C THR A 38 -13.65 -11.60 -9.36
N ILE A 39 -12.92 -11.55 -8.26
CA ILE A 39 -11.52 -11.96 -8.22
C ILE A 39 -11.43 -13.31 -7.51
N GLN A 40 -10.86 -14.29 -8.20
CA GLN A 40 -10.54 -15.59 -7.61
C GLN A 40 -9.03 -15.71 -7.50
N LEU A 41 -8.49 -15.75 -6.27
CA LEU A 41 -7.07 -15.96 -6.04
C LEU A 41 -6.70 -17.42 -6.33
N LEU A 42 -5.84 -17.63 -7.33
CA LEU A 42 -5.35 -18.95 -7.76
C LEU A 42 -4.16 -19.39 -6.91
N GLY A 43 -3.31 -18.46 -6.52
CA GLY A 43 -2.15 -18.72 -5.69
C GLY A 43 -1.51 -17.45 -5.15
N ALA A 44 -0.78 -17.60 -4.04
CA ALA A 44 0.02 -16.52 -3.48
C ALA A 44 1.26 -17.10 -2.78
N VAL A 45 2.40 -16.46 -2.96
CA VAL A 45 3.68 -16.86 -2.37
C VAL A 45 4.38 -15.67 -1.74
N GLU A 46 5.19 -15.97 -0.74
CA GLU A 46 6.08 -15.03 -0.09
C GLU A 46 7.49 -15.62 -0.06
N VAL A 47 8.46 -14.83 -0.50
CA VAL A 47 9.87 -15.19 -0.44
C VAL A 47 10.66 -14.07 0.24
N PRO A 48 11.78 -14.39 0.93
CA PRO A 48 12.65 -13.36 1.49
C PRO A 48 13.13 -12.40 0.41
N SER A 49 13.11 -11.11 0.70
CA SER A 49 13.65 -10.07 -0.18
C SER A 49 15.12 -9.85 0.12
N VAL A 50 15.96 -9.97 -0.91
CA VAL A 50 17.37 -9.66 -0.83
C VAL A 50 17.70 -8.65 -1.91
N GLY A 51 18.61 -7.70 -1.61
CA GLY A 51 18.97 -6.65 -2.55
C GLY A 51 17.97 -5.50 -2.68
N VAL A 52 16.99 -5.41 -1.76
CA VAL A 52 16.03 -4.29 -1.66
C VAL A 52 16.03 -3.71 -0.27
N GLN A 53 16.23 -2.41 -0.12
CA GLN A 53 16.17 -1.69 1.15
C GLN A 53 15.34 -0.41 1.02
N ARG A 54 14.41 -0.19 1.93
CA ARG A 54 13.52 0.98 1.94
C ARG A 54 12.78 1.22 0.62
N GLY A 55 12.39 0.13 -0.05
CA GLY A 55 11.76 0.17 -1.37
C GLY A 55 12.71 0.50 -2.53
N ILE A 56 14.02 0.46 -2.32
CA ILE A 56 15.05 0.78 -3.30
C ILE A 56 15.88 -0.47 -3.59
N VAL A 57 16.07 -0.80 -4.86
CA VAL A 57 16.95 -1.89 -5.28
C VAL A 57 18.40 -1.48 -5.05
N THR A 58 19.08 -2.17 -4.14
CA THR A 58 20.49 -1.97 -3.79
C THR A 58 21.41 -2.95 -4.50
N SER A 59 20.88 -4.14 -4.86
CA SER A 59 21.58 -5.14 -5.66
C SER A 59 20.61 -5.76 -6.67
N ILE A 60 20.86 -5.53 -7.96
CA ILE A 60 20.00 -6.06 -9.04
C ILE A 60 20.09 -7.59 -9.07
N GLU A 61 21.29 -8.16 -8.94
CA GLU A 61 21.50 -9.62 -9.02
C GLU A 61 20.75 -10.36 -7.91
N GLU A 62 20.86 -9.88 -6.68
CA GLU A 62 20.13 -10.46 -5.54
C GLU A 62 18.62 -10.31 -5.69
N SER A 63 18.15 -9.14 -6.13
CA SER A 63 16.73 -8.91 -6.37
C SER A 63 16.18 -9.81 -7.48
N VAL A 64 16.92 -10.03 -8.55
CA VAL A 64 16.56 -10.97 -9.63
C VAL A 64 16.48 -12.39 -9.09
N SER A 65 17.45 -12.83 -8.29
CA SER A 65 17.44 -14.17 -7.68
C SER A 65 16.22 -14.39 -6.78
N ALA A 66 15.91 -13.41 -5.92
CA ALA A 66 14.75 -13.48 -5.03
C ALA A 66 13.42 -13.49 -5.82
N LEU A 67 13.28 -12.62 -6.83
CA LEU A 67 12.12 -12.59 -7.71
C LEU A 67 11.94 -13.91 -8.47
N SER A 68 13.01 -14.45 -9.06
CA SER A 68 12.96 -15.73 -9.79
C SER A 68 12.53 -16.88 -8.89
N SER A 69 13.02 -16.93 -7.64
CA SER A 69 12.59 -17.94 -6.67
C SER A 69 11.08 -17.82 -6.37
N GLY A 70 10.55 -16.60 -6.20
CA GLY A 70 9.12 -16.38 -6.00
C GLY A 70 8.29 -16.81 -7.21
N LEU A 71 8.74 -16.48 -8.42
CA LEU A 71 8.07 -16.83 -9.66
C LEU A 71 8.05 -18.34 -9.89
N GLU A 72 9.15 -19.04 -9.69
CA GLU A 72 9.17 -20.50 -9.76
C GLU A 72 8.21 -21.16 -8.76
N GLN A 73 8.08 -20.60 -7.57
CA GLN A 73 7.15 -21.12 -6.56
C GLN A 73 5.69 -20.92 -6.97
N ILE A 74 5.32 -19.72 -7.44
CA ILE A 74 3.94 -19.44 -7.83
C ILE A 74 3.54 -20.23 -9.07
N GLU A 75 4.41 -20.35 -10.07
CA GLU A 75 4.18 -21.13 -11.28
C GLU A 75 3.95 -22.62 -10.98
N ARG A 76 4.64 -23.20 -9.99
CA ARG A 76 4.38 -24.56 -9.53
C ARG A 76 2.99 -24.72 -8.91
N ILE A 77 2.49 -23.68 -8.21
CA ILE A 77 1.16 -23.69 -7.59
C ILE A 77 0.07 -23.57 -8.61
N ILE A 78 0.21 -22.64 -9.57
CA ILE A 78 -0.85 -22.38 -10.56
C ILE A 78 -0.75 -23.29 -11.80
N GLY A 79 0.39 -23.95 -12.02
CA GLY A 79 0.62 -24.88 -13.13
C GLY A 79 0.85 -24.22 -14.51
N THR A 80 1.00 -22.90 -14.55
CA THR A 80 1.22 -22.12 -15.79
C THR A 80 2.32 -21.08 -15.57
N PRO A 81 3.07 -20.71 -16.62
CA PRO A 81 4.07 -19.66 -16.50
C PRO A 81 3.43 -18.28 -16.30
N VAL A 82 4.14 -17.42 -15.56
CA VAL A 82 3.80 -16.01 -15.41
C VAL A 82 4.54 -15.22 -16.50
N GLU A 83 3.81 -14.68 -17.46
CA GLU A 83 4.40 -13.90 -18.56
C GLU A 83 4.42 -12.40 -18.26
N ARG A 84 3.44 -11.91 -17.51
CA ARG A 84 3.22 -10.48 -17.25
C ARG A 84 2.79 -10.24 -15.81
N ALA A 85 3.17 -9.07 -15.27
CA ALA A 85 2.76 -8.69 -13.92
C ALA A 85 2.57 -7.18 -13.78
N TRP A 86 1.71 -6.81 -12.83
CA TRP A 86 1.64 -5.48 -12.24
C TRP A 86 2.62 -5.43 -11.09
N VAL A 87 3.43 -4.36 -11.01
CA VAL A 87 4.50 -4.28 -10.02
C VAL A 87 4.23 -3.12 -9.07
N GLY A 88 4.12 -3.45 -7.78
CA GLY A 88 3.93 -2.49 -6.71
C GLY A 88 5.20 -1.67 -6.44
N LEU A 89 5.02 -0.36 -6.33
CA LEU A 89 6.06 0.60 -5.95
C LEU A 89 5.81 1.14 -4.55
N THR A 90 6.83 1.10 -3.71
CA THR A 90 6.82 1.72 -2.39
C THR A 90 8.17 2.37 -2.10
N GLY A 91 8.22 3.30 -1.17
CA GLY A 91 9.46 3.89 -0.70
C GLY A 91 9.42 5.41 -0.54
N ALA A 92 10.37 5.94 0.23
CA ALA A 92 10.48 7.36 0.53
C ALA A 92 10.91 8.23 -0.69
N HIS A 93 11.29 7.59 -1.80
CA HIS A 93 11.62 8.25 -3.07
C HIS A 93 10.39 8.62 -3.91
N ILE A 94 9.20 8.25 -3.45
CA ILE A 94 7.93 8.59 -4.12
C ILE A 94 7.38 9.85 -3.48
N ILE A 95 7.03 10.82 -4.30
CA ILE A 95 6.46 12.09 -3.89
C ILE A 95 5.13 12.34 -4.60
N ALA A 96 4.19 12.95 -3.89
CA ALA A 96 2.92 13.38 -4.44
C ALA A 96 2.89 14.92 -4.49
N GLN A 97 2.54 15.49 -5.64
CA GLN A 97 2.42 16.93 -5.85
C GLN A 97 1.01 17.27 -6.33
N SER A 98 0.41 18.28 -5.73
CA SER A 98 -0.87 18.82 -6.22
C SER A 98 -0.60 19.76 -7.37
N GLN A 99 -1.30 19.56 -8.48
CA GLN A 99 -1.23 20.40 -9.67
C GLN A 99 -2.63 20.74 -10.16
N ARG A 100 -2.75 21.88 -10.86
CA ARG A 100 -4.02 22.32 -11.42
C ARG A 100 -3.90 22.45 -12.92
N GLY A 101 -4.79 21.76 -13.65
CA GLY A 101 -4.98 21.93 -15.08
C GLY A 101 -6.14 22.88 -15.36
N VAL A 102 -6.00 23.73 -16.37
CA VAL A 102 -7.03 24.70 -16.76
C VAL A 102 -7.18 24.72 -18.28
N VAL A 103 -8.41 24.59 -18.76
CA VAL A 103 -8.72 24.67 -20.19
C VAL A 103 -9.98 25.50 -20.44
N ALA A 104 -10.08 26.08 -21.64
CA ALA A 104 -11.33 26.59 -22.15
C ALA A 104 -12.17 25.44 -22.73
N VAL A 105 -13.50 25.48 -22.50
CA VAL A 105 -14.45 24.52 -23.09
C VAL A 105 -14.50 24.72 -24.58
N ALA A 106 -14.35 23.65 -25.37
CA ALA A 106 -14.18 23.73 -26.81
C ALA A 106 -15.49 23.85 -27.57
N ARG A 107 -16.59 23.33 -27.03
CA ARG A 107 -17.89 23.30 -27.72
C ARG A 107 -18.55 24.70 -27.75
N GLN A 108 -19.11 25.07 -28.91
CA GLN A 108 -19.77 26.35 -29.08
C GLN A 108 -21.00 26.59 -28.20
N ASN A 109 -21.67 25.50 -27.79
CA ASN A 109 -22.80 25.55 -26.85
C ASN A 109 -22.36 25.65 -25.37
N GLY A 110 -21.04 25.64 -25.10
CA GLY A 110 -20.49 25.69 -23.76
C GLY A 110 -20.67 24.40 -22.95
N GLU A 111 -21.15 23.31 -23.53
CA GLU A 111 -21.33 22.05 -22.86
C GLU A 111 -19.99 21.31 -22.73
N ILE A 112 -19.61 20.96 -21.49
CA ILE A 112 -18.37 20.25 -21.16
C ILE A 112 -18.49 18.79 -21.61
N GLY A 113 -17.57 18.36 -22.45
CA GLY A 113 -17.46 16.97 -22.90
C GLY A 113 -16.30 16.21 -22.23
N ALA A 114 -16.28 14.89 -22.43
CA ALA A 114 -15.18 14.04 -21.95
C ALA A 114 -13.80 14.50 -22.50
N GLU A 115 -13.76 15.04 -23.72
CA GLU A 115 -12.54 15.59 -24.33
C GLU A 115 -11.99 16.81 -23.57
N ASP A 116 -12.88 17.65 -23.00
CA ASP A 116 -12.47 18.80 -22.19
C ASP A 116 -11.84 18.34 -20.87
N VAL A 117 -12.40 17.29 -20.26
CA VAL A 117 -11.85 16.66 -19.05
C VAL A 117 -10.45 16.11 -19.33
N VAL A 118 -10.29 15.35 -20.42
CA VAL A 118 -8.97 14.82 -20.81
C VAL A 118 -7.98 15.96 -21.02
N ARG A 119 -8.36 17.02 -21.74
CA ARG A 119 -7.49 18.19 -21.97
C ARG A 119 -7.11 18.90 -20.67
N ALA A 120 -8.04 19.01 -19.71
CA ALA A 120 -7.75 19.61 -18.40
C ALA A 120 -6.72 18.79 -17.62
N VAL A 121 -6.83 17.45 -17.62
CA VAL A 121 -5.87 16.54 -17.01
C VAL A 121 -4.51 16.63 -17.72
N GLU A 122 -4.48 16.65 -19.05
CA GLU A 122 -3.23 16.83 -19.81
C GLU A 122 -2.57 18.18 -19.54
N ALA A 123 -3.35 19.25 -19.35
CA ALA A 123 -2.83 20.56 -18.96
C ALA A 123 -2.14 20.51 -17.58
N ALA A 124 -2.65 19.73 -16.62
CA ALA A 124 -1.98 19.50 -15.33
C ALA A 124 -0.66 18.73 -15.49
N LYS A 125 -0.60 17.74 -16.39
CA LYS A 125 0.63 16.99 -16.71
C LYS A 125 1.73 17.84 -17.36
N ALA A 126 1.36 18.89 -18.07
CA ALA A 126 2.32 19.74 -18.77
C ALA A 126 3.29 20.48 -17.83
N ILE A 127 3.02 20.48 -16.53
CA ILE A 127 3.92 21.03 -15.53
C ILE A 127 5.10 20.07 -15.36
N ALA A 128 6.31 20.58 -15.59
CA ALA A 128 7.51 19.77 -15.57
C ALA A 128 7.69 19.07 -14.22
N PRO A 129 8.00 17.75 -14.20
CA PRO A 129 8.31 17.03 -12.97
C PRO A 129 9.59 17.59 -12.34
N PRO A 130 9.83 17.37 -11.04
CA PRO A 130 11.11 17.67 -10.42
C PRO A 130 12.27 16.97 -11.14
N LEU A 131 13.45 17.56 -11.07
CA LEU A 131 14.64 16.99 -11.72
C LEU A 131 14.88 15.55 -11.26
N ASN A 132 15.14 14.65 -12.22
CA ASN A 132 15.34 13.21 -12.01
C ASN A 132 14.12 12.43 -11.49
N TYR A 133 12.91 12.98 -11.62
CA TYR A 133 11.67 12.29 -11.31
C TYR A 133 10.88 12.00 -12.59
N GLU A 134 10.19 10.87 -12.60
CA GLU A 134 9.23 10.47 -13.63
C GLU A 134 7.84 10.34 -13.00
N MET A 135 6.82 10.68 -13.77
CA MET A 135 5.43 10.53 -13.36
C MET A 135 5.05 9.05 -13.37
N ILE A 136 4.45 8.58 -12.26
CA ILE A 136 3.91 7.23 -12.11
C ILE A 136 2.39 7.26 -12.33
N HIS A 137 1.70 8.13 -11.57
CA HIS A 137 0.24 8.27 -11.64
C HIS A 137 -0.19 9.72 -11.68
N ILE A 138 -1.34 9.94 -12.31
CA ILE A 138 -2.10 11.18 -12.17
C ILE A 138 -3.49 10.84 -11.63
N LEU A 139 -3.87 11.46 -10.54
CA LEU A 139 -5.13 11.23 -9.85
C LEU A 139 -5.94 12.53 -9.91
N PRO A 140 -6.89 12.66 -10.86
CA PRO A 140 -7.84 13.78 -10.86
C PRO A 140 -8.64 13.73 -9.55
N ARG A 141 -8.91 14.90 -8.97
CA ARG A 141 -9.69 15.04 -7.75
C ARG A 141 -11.01 15.73 -8.08
N ARG A 142 -11.03 17.04 -7.94
CA ARG A 142 -12.23 17.85 -8.14
C ARG A 142 -12.07 18.79 -9.29
N PHE A 143 -13.20 19.06 -9.93
CA PHE A 143 -13.28 20.04 -10.99
C PHE A 143 -13.85 21.36 -10.47
N THR A 144 -13.51 22.42 -11.18
CA THR A 144 -14.08 23.76 -11.00
C THR A 144 -14.58 24.23 -12.35
N VAL A 145 -15.85 24.59 -12.42
CA VAL A 145 -16.50 25.10 -13.63
C VAL A 145 -16.87 26.56 -13.41
N ASP A 146 -16.28 27.48 -14.17
CA ASP A 146 -16.49 28.94 -14.06
C ASP A 146 -16.45 29.48 -12.61
N GLY A 147 -15.56 28.91 -11.78
CA GLY A 147 -15.40 29.29 -10.39
C GLY A 147 -16.29 28.50 -9.40
N GLN A 148 -17.21 27.67 -9.85
CA GLN A 148 -17.93 26.72 -9.01
C GLN A 148 -17.01 25.57 -8.65
N VAL A 149 -16.53 25.54 -7.42
CA VAL A 149 -15.62 24.50 -6.89
C VAL A 149 -16.37 23.25 -6.44
N GLY A 150 -15.66 22.13 -6.36
CA GLY A 150 -16.19 20.88 -5.77
C GLY A 150 -17.06 20.05 -6.72
N VAL A 151 -16.95 20.27 -8.02
CA VAL A 151 -17.66 19.47 -9.02
C VAL A 151 -16.96 18.10 -9.15
N THR A 152 -17.70 17.03 -8.96
CA THR A 152 -17.20 15.64 -9.08
C THR A 152 -17.20 15.17 -10.53
N ASP A 153 -18.29 15.41 -11.25
CA ASP A 153 -18.40 15.11 -12.68
C ASP A 153 -18.86 16.35 -13.45
N PRO A 154 -17.97 16.97 -14.24
CA PRO A 154 -18.32 18.18 -15.01
C PRO A 154 -18.97 17.87 -16.36
N ILE A 155 -19.03 16.58 -16.80
CA ILE A 155 -19.54 16.21 -18.13
C ILE A 155 -21.04 16.55 -18.23
N GLY A 156 -21.41 17.26 -19.28
CA GLY A 156 -22.78 17.74 -19.51
C GLY A 156 -23.12 19.05 -18.81
N MET A 157 -22.27 19.57 -17.93
CA MET A 157 -22.42 20.92 -17.37
C MET A 157 -22.11 21.98 -18.43
N THR A 158 -22.68 23.17 -18.26
CA THR A 158 -22.38 24.32 -19.12
C THR A 158 -21.36 25.23 -18.44
N GLY A 159 -20.31 25.57 -19.15
CA GLY A 159 -19.26 26.47 -18.67
C GLY A 159 -18.30 26.91 -19.79
N ILE A 160 -17.50 27.92 -19.51
CA ILE A 160 -16.48 28.45 -20.43
C ILE A 160 -15.09 27.93 -20.01
N ARG A 161 -14.87 27.78 -18.69
CA ARG A 161 -13.58 27.43 -18.13
C ARG A 161 -13.73 26.18 -17.24
N LEU A 162 -12.97 25.16 -17.57
CA LEU A 162 -12.85 23.95 -16.78
C LEU A 162 -11.47 23.87 -16.13
N GLU A 163 -11.44 23.70 -14.81
CA GLU A 163 -10.23 23.43 -14.04
C GLU A 163 -10.33 22.06 -13.39
N VAL A 164 -9.19 21.39 -13.23
CA VAL A 164 -9.08 20.14 -12.46
C VAL A 164 -7.92 20.23 -11.47
N ASP A 165 -8.18 19.93 -10.22
CA ASP A 165 -7.13 19.70 -9.24
C ASP A 165 -6.70 18.24 -9.32
N THR A 166 -5.40 17.98 -9.39
CA THR A 166 -4.83 16.62 -9.53
C THR A 166 -3.76 16.38 -8.49
N HIS A 167 -3.61 15.12 -8.05
CA HIS A 167 -2.39 14.64 -7.44
C HIS A 167 -1.55 13.93 -8.50
N ILE A 168 -0.35 14.42 -8.74
CA ILE A 168 0.63 13.77 -9.62
C ILE A 168 1.66 13.09 -8.74
N ILE A 169 1.80 11.79 -8.93
CA ILE A 169 2.72 10.94 -8.19
C ILE A 169 3.96 10.73 -9.03
N HIS A 170 5.11 11.06 -8.46
CA HIS A 170 6.41 10.93 -9.10
C HIS A 170 7.30 9.97 -8.32
N GLY A 171 8.08 9.19 -9.04
CA GLY A 171 9.15 8.36 -8.49
C GLY A 171 10.51 8.77 -9.04
N LEU A 172 11.56 8.58 -8.24
CA LEU A 172 12.91 8.88 -8.68
C LEU A 172 13.31 7.95 -9.83
N THR A 173 13.64 8.52 -11.01
CA THR A 173 13.93 7.81 -12.27
C THR A 173 14.89 6.63 -12.10
N THR A 174 15.97 6.82 -11.33
CA THR A 174 16.98 5.77 -11.12
C THR A 174 16.40 4.56 -10.39
N HIS A 175 15.52 4.77 -9.41
CA HIS A 175 14.90 3.70 -8.64
C HIS A 175 13.84 2.96 -9.48
N LEU A 176 13.03 3.69 -10.24
CA LEU A 176 12.07 3.10 -11.18
C LEU A 176 12.78 2.21 -12.21
N LYS A 177 13.88 2.71 -12.81
CA LYS A 177 14.67 1.94 -13.77
C LYS A 177 15.31 0.69 -13.15
N ASN A 178 15.78 0.75 -11.91
CA ASN A 178 16.40 -0.40 -11.25
C ASN A 178 15.37 -1.49 -10.95
N ILE A 179 14.18 -1.14 -10.45
CA ILE A 179 13.09 -2.08 -10.24
C ILE A 179 12.65 -2.71 -11.55
N THR A 180 12.39 -1.89 -12.57
CA THR A 180 12.00 -2.34 -13.90
C THR A 180 13.04 -3.29 -14.48
N LYS A 181 14.34 -2.96 -14.36
CA LYS A 181 15.44 -3.82 -14.82
C LYS A 181 15.49 -5.15 -14.05
N ALA A 182 15.28 -5.13 -12.75
CA ALA A 182 15.26 -6.36 -11.94
C ALA A 182 14.14 -7.30 -12.41
N VAL A 183 12.93 -6.77 -12.62
CA VAL A 183 11.78 -7.57 -13.09
C VAL A 183 12.00 -8.07 -14.52
N TYR A 184 12.39 -7.23 -15.47
CA TYR A 184 12.63 -7.70 -16.86
C TYR A 184 13.71 -8.78 -16.96
N ARG A 185 14.71 -8.77 -16.08
CA ARG A 185 15.76 -9.82 -16.08
C ARG A 185 15.26 -11.17 -15.60
N THR A 186 14.08 -11.26 -14.98
CA THR A 186 13.42 -12.55 -14.69
C THR A 186 12.66 -13.12 -15.90
N GLY A 187 12.56 -12.38 -17.00
CA GLY A 187 11.85 -12.79 -18.22
C GLY A 187 10.38 -12.36 -18.25
N ILE A 188 9.89 -11.60 -17.24
CA ILE A 188 8.50 -11.14 -17.16
C ILE A 188 8.35 -9.76 -17.79
N GLU A 189 7.27 -9.54 -18.51
CA GLU A 189 6.83 -8.22 -18.95
C GLU A 189 6.09 -7.50 -17.83
N ILE A 190 6.33 -6.20 -17.68
CA ILE A 190 5.61 -5.34 -16.75
C ILE A 190 4.40 -4.73 -17.48
N ASN A 191 3.21 -5.01 -16.98
CA ASN A 191 2.00 -4.35 -17.49
C ASN A 191 1.99 -2.86 -17.11
N ASP A 192 2.22 -2.58 -15.83
CA ASP A 192 2.38 -1.22 -15.32
C ASP A 192 3.02 -1.23 -13.92
N LEU A 193 3.52 -0.05 -13.51
CA LEU A 193 4.05 0.21 -12.18
C LEU A 193 2.97 0.91 -11.35
N VAL A 194 2.58 0.31 -10.24
CA VAL A 194 1.47 0.81 -9.41
C VAL A 194 1.97 1.25 -8.04
N LEU A 195 1.54 2.41 -7.56
CA LEU A 195 1.83 2.79 -6.19
C LEU A 195 1.16 1.82 -5.20
N SER A 196 1.95 1.05 -4.47
CA SER A 196 1.51 -0.05 -3.59
C SER A 196 0.38 0.33 -2.65
N ILE A 197 0.41 1.53 -2.06
CA ILE A 197 -0.63 1.95 -1.11
C ILE A 197 -1.99 2.19 -1.78
N LEU A 198 -2.03 2.56 -3.07
CA LEU A 198 -3.29 2.69 -3.82
C LEU A 198 -3.90 1.33 -4.12
N ALA A 199 -3.07 0.37 -4.56
CA ALA A 199 -3.49 -1.02 -4.76
C ALA A 199 -3.99 -1.62 -3.44
N THR A 200 -3.24 -1.45 -2.35
CA THR A 200 -3.66 -1.87 -1.02
C THR A 200 -5.03 -1.30 -0.64
N ALA A 201 -5.20 0.03 -0.77
CA ALA A 201 -6.44 0.70 -0.39
C ALA A 201 -7.64 0.29 -1.26
N SER A 202 -7.41 -0.10 -2.52
CA SER A 202 -8.49 -0.55 -3.40
C SER A 202 -9.17 -1.82 -2.89
N ILE A 203 -8.39 -2.72 -2.27
CA ILE A 203 -8.86 -4.04 -1.86
C ILE A 203 -9.24 -4.14 -0.38
N VAL A 204 -8.75 -3.23 0.49
CA VAL A 204 -9.02 -3.30 1.93
C VAL A 204 -10.07 -2.30 2.42
N THR A 205 -10.61 -1.45 1.53
CA THR A 205 -11.64 -0.47 1.86
C THR A 205 -12.81 -0.50 0.90
N THR A 206 -14.00 -0.29 1.44
CA THR A 206 -15.23 -0.17 0.64
C THR A 206 -15.38 1.24 0.07
N PRO A 207 -16.16 1.41 -1.03
CA PRO A 207 -16.49 2.73 -1.56
C PRO A 207 -17.10 3.66 -0.48
N LYS A 208 -17.97 3.12 0.38
CA LYS A 208 -18.58 3.88 1.47
C LYS A 208 -17.58 4.41 2.50
N GLN A 209 -16.54 3.63 2.82
CA GLN A 209 -15.47 4.10 3.72
C GLN A 209 -14.65 5.21 3.07
N LYS A 210 -14.32 5.10 1.77
CA LYS A 210 -13.62 6.14 1.02
C LYS A 210 -14.45 7.42 0.94
N ASP A 211 -15.75 7.29 0.82
CA ASP A 211 -16.69 8.42 0.77
C ASP A 211 -16.77 9.15 2.11
N LEU A 212 -16.89 8.40 3.21
CA LEU A 212 -16.99 8.95 4.56
C LEU A 212 -15.68 9.57 5.10
N GLY A 213 -14.56 9.19 4.58
CA GLY A 213 -13.22 9.57 5.07
C GLY A 213 -12.54 8.45 5.84
N VAL A 214 -11.50 7.88 5.25
CA VAL A 214 -10.70 6.78 5.79
C VAL A 214 -9.22 6.97 5.49
N ALA A 215 -8.36 6.61 6.45
CA ALA A 215 -6.94 6.45 6.21
C ALA A 215 -6.59 4.97 6.09
N VAL A 216 -5.82 4.58 5.07
CA VAL A 216 -5.22 3.24 4.96
C VAL A 216 -3.74 3.37 5.26
N VAL A 217 -3.25 2.55 6.19
CA VAL A 217 -1.87 2.54 6.65
C VAL A 217 -1.28 1.16 6.42
N ASN A 218 -0.32 1.06 5.51
CA ASN A 218 0.42 -0.17 5.24
C ASN A 218 1.77 -0.11 5.98
N ILE A 219 1.91 -0.93 7.04
CA ILE A 219 3.15 -1.01 7.83
C ILE A 219 4.02 -2.12 7.24
N GLY A 220 5.03 -1.71 6.48
CA GLY A 220 6.04 -2.61 5.92
C GLY A 220 7.21 -2.87 6.89
N GLY A 221 8.27 -3.53 6.38
CA GLY A 221 9.50 -3.77 7.15
C GLY A 221 10.24 -2.48 7.48
N THR A 222 10.54 -1.67 6.49
CA THR A 222 11.38 -0.47 6.65
C THR A 222 10.61 0.85 6.49
N THR A 223 9.42 0.83 5.92
CA THR A 223 8.60 2.01 5.66
C THR A 223 7.13 1.74 5.98
N THR A 224 6.41 2.80 6.30
CA THR A 224 4.95 2.79 6.42
C THR A 224 4.39 3.75 5.38
N SER A 225 3.46 3.27 4.56
CA SER A 225 2.76 4.07 3.56
C SER A 225 1.36 4.41 4.05
N LEU A 226 0.93 5.64 3.79
CA LEU A 226 -0.38 6.17 4.17
C LEU A 226 -1.08 6.73 2.95
N VAL A 227 -2.36 6.43 2.79
CA VAL A 227 -3.27 7.16 1.90
C VAL A 227 -4.53 7.53 2.66
N VAL A 228 -5.01 8.74 2.46
CA VAL A 228 -6.27 9.24 3.04
C VAL A 228 -7.25 9.48 1.91
N TYR A 229 -8.45 8.92 2.05
CA TYR A 229 -9.59 9.14 1.18
C TYR A 229 -10.65 9.98 1.89
N GLU A 230 -11.33 10.83 1.15
CA GLU A 230 -12.52 11.56 1.55
C GLU A 230 -13.37 11.85 0.32
N GLU A 231 -14.70 11.70 0.42
CA GLU A 231 -15.63 11.90 -0.70
C GLU A 231 -15.27 11.07 -1.95
N GLY A 232 -14.75 9.85 -1.73
CA GLY A 232 -14.33 8.91 -2.77
C GLY A 232 -12.96 9.20 -3.40
N GLU A 233 -12.33 10.33 -3.07
CA GLU A 233 -11.10 10.79 -3.71
C GLU A 233 -9.88 10.68 -2.80
N VAL A 234 -8.69 10.58 -3.40
CA VAL A 234 -7.43 10.62 -2.66
C VAL A 234 -7.17 12.04 -2.17
N LEU A 235 -7.21 12.23 -0.86
CA LEU A 235 -6.91 13.52 -0.24
C LEU A 235 -5.41 13.71 0.01
N HIS A 236 -4.70 12.64 0.43
CA HIS A 236 -3.29 12.72 0.79
C HIS A 236 -2.60 11.37 0.64
N ILE A 237 -1.33 11.40 0.28
CA ILE A 237 -0.44 10.24 0.25
C ILE A 237 0.85 10.63 0.95
N ALA A 238 1.34 9.76 1.83
CA ALA A 238 2.62 9.94 2.51
C ALA A 238 3.35 8.61 2.69
N THR A 239 4.67 8.68 2.75
CA THR A 239 5.53 7.55 3.13
C THR A 239 6.38 7.96 4.32
N ILE A 240 6.26 7.20 5.41
CA ILE A 240 6.98 7.39 6.66
C ILE A 240 8.16 6.41 6.66
N PRO A 241 9.41 6.86 6.88
CA PRO A 241 10.59 5.99 6.86
C PRO A 241 10.76 5.21 8.19
N ILE A 242 9.67 4.66 8.70
CA ILE A 242 9.60 3.79 9.88
C ILE A 242 8.77 2.57 9.50
N GLY A 243 9.22 1.39 9.85
CA GLY A 243 8.51 0.13 9.66
C GLY A 243 8.85 -0.87 10.77
N SER A 244 8.37 -2.10 10.66
CA SER A 244 8.46 -3.12 11.72
C SER A 244 9.90 -3.57 12.03
N GLU A 245 10.85 -3.44 11.10
CA GLU A 245 12.27 -3.72 11.36
C GLU A 245 12.90 -2.74 12.36
N HIS A 246 12.39 -1.51 12.47
CA HIS A 246 12.86 -0.58 13.50
C HIS A 246 12.50 -1.09 14.89
N ILE A 247 11.34 -1.74 15.05
CA ILE A 247 10.96 -2.41 16.31
C ILE A 247 11.93 -3.54 16.61
N THR A 248 12.26 -4.37 15.62
CA THR A 248 13.23 -5.47 15.76
C THR A 248 14.60 -4.97 16.21
N ASN A 249 15.08 -3.91 15.57
CA ASN A 249 16.35 -3.27 15.91
C ASN A 249 16.37 -2.73 17.36
N ASP A 250 15.27 -2.09 17.78
CA ASP A 250 15.16 -1.58 19.15
C ASP A 250 15.15 -2.71 20.18
N ILE A 251 14.47 -3.84 19.89
CA ILE A 251 14.49 -5.03 20.72
C ILE A 251 15.90 -5.62 20.78
N ALA A 252 16.58 -5.75 19.64
CA ALA A 252 17.96 -6.25 19.58
C ALA A 252 18.92 -5.41 20.43
N ILE A 253 18.81 -4.09 20.37
CA ILE A 253 19.59 -3.15 21.19
C ILE A 253 19.22 -3.29 22.67
N GLY A 254 17.92 -3.30 22.98
CA GLY A 254 17.42 -3.34 24.37
C GLY A 254 17.75 -4.62 25.10
N LEU A 255 17.69 -5.77 24.39
CA LEU A 255 18.04 -7.07 24.93
C LEU A 255 19.50 -7.47 24.72
N ARG A 256 20.26 -6.67 23.95
CA ARG A 256 21.65 -6.98 23.56
C ARG A 256 21.80 -8.34 22.88
N THR A 257 20.85 -8.67 22.00
CA THR A 257 20.79 -9.93 21.25
C THR A 257 20.96 -9.69 19.75
N ASN A 258 21.09 -10.75 18.97
CA ASN A 258 21.11 -10.65 17.51
C ASN A 258 19.73 -10.32 16.93
N ILE A 259 19.71 -9.88 15.66
CA ILE A 259 18.49 -9.42 14.99
C ILE A 259 17.50 -10.58 14.79
N GLU A 260 18.00 -11.78 14.52
CA GLU A 260 17.18 -12.97 14.29
C GLU A 260 16.38 -13.34 15.56
N ILE A 261 17.03 -13.34 16.71
CA ILE A 261 16.38 -13.58 18.00
C ILE A 261 15.39 -12.45 18.31
N ALA A 262 15.78 -11.19 18.10
CA ALA A 262 14.90 -10.05 18.33
C ALA A 262 13.64 -10.09 17.44
N GLU A 263 13.76 -10.53 16.18
CA GLU A 263 12.63 -10.73 15.28
C GLU A 263 11.70 -11.82 15.80
N GLN A 264 12.24 -12.96 16.25
CA GLN A 264 11.42 -14.03 16.82
C GLN A 264 10.75 -13.60 18.15
N VAL A 265 11.44 -12.83 18.99
CA VAL A 265 10.85 -12.24 20.20
C VAL A 265 9.69 -11.31 19.83
N LYS A 266 9.86 -10.45 18.83
CA LYS A 266 8.79 -9.56 18.35
C LYS A 266 7.58 -10.35 17.86
N ILE A 267 7.80 -11.38 17.04
CA ILE A 267 6.71 -12.16 16.42
C ILE A 267 5.93 -12.96 17.47
N HIS A 268 6.62 -13.61 18.42
CA HIS A 268 5.98 -14.55 19.34
C HIS A 268 5.51 -13.92 20.67
N TYR A 269 6.14 -12.81 21.09
CA TYR A 269 5.91 -12.23 22.41
C TYR A 269 5.62 -10.72 22.38
N GLY A 270 5.71 -10.09 21.20
CA GLY A 270 5.51 -8.65 21.05
C GLY A 270 4.08 -8.22 21.37
N ASP A 271 3.94 -7.06 22.00
CA ASP A 271 2.67 -6.36 22.19
C ASP A 271 2.93 -4.85 22.11
N ALA A 272 2.06 -4.14 21.37
CA ALA A 272 2.16 -2.69 21.19
C ALA A 272 1.80 -1.87 22.43
N LEU A 273 1.24 -2.51 23.47
CA LEU A 273 0.82 -1.88 24.71
C LEU A 273 1.42 -2.62 25.91
N ALA A 274 2.38 -2.02 26.58
CA ALA A 274 3.03 -2.62 27.76
C ALA A 274 2.04 -2.95 28.89
N LYS A 275 0.92 -2.25 28.98
CA LYS A 275 -0.14 -2.51 29.98
C LYS A 275 -0.84 -3.87 29.79
N HIS A 276 -0.81 -4.48 28.62
CA HIS A 276 -1.36 -5.82 28.33
C HIS A 276 -0.51 -6.93 28.91
N VAL A 277 0.78 -6.64 29.18
CA VAL A 277 1.76 -7.63 29.59
C VAL A 277 2.05 -7.53 31.08
N SER A 278 1.95 -8.66 31.79
CA SER A 278 2.28 -8.70 33.21
C SER A 278 3.77 -8.44 33.47
N LYS A 279 4.08 -7.62 34.49
CA LYS A 279 5.46 -7.34 34.91
C LYS A 279 6.22 -8.60 35.37
N ARG A 280 5.53 -9.71 35.63
CA ARG A 280 6.11 -10.99 36.07
C ARG A 280 6.41 -11.92 34.91
N GLU A 281 5.87 -11.63 33.71
CA GLU A 281 6.09 -12.48 32.54
C GLU A 281 7.54 -12.40 32.07
N LYS A 282 8.11 -13.56 31.81
CA LYS A 282 9.47 -13.72 31.30
C LYS A 282 9.47 -14.51 30.01
N ILE A 283 10.43 -14.27 29.18
CA ILE A 283 10.72 -14.96 27.93
C ILE A 283 12.06 -15.66 28.12
N ASP A 284 12.11 -16.98 27.95
CA ASP A 284 13.36 -17.69 27.80
C ASP A 284 13.81 -17.60 26.33
N LEU A 285 14.93 -16.95 26.07
CA LEU A 285 15.43 -16.74 24.71
C LEU A 285 15.78 -18.05 23.98
N THR A 286 15.94 -19.15 24.68
CA THR A 286 16.13 -20.46 24.02
C THR A 286 14.89 -20.89 23.25
N THR A 287 13.69 -20.46 23.65
CA THR A 287 12.43 -20.76 22.95
C THR A 287 12.34 -20.11 21.59
N VAL A 288 13.16 -19.09 21.33
CA VAL A 288 13.23 -18.32 20.08
C VAL A 288 14.55 -18.50 19.33
N GLY A 289 15.31 -19.54 19.68
CA GLY A 289 16.50 -19.98 18.97
C GLY A 289 17.82 -19.41 19.48
N SER A 290 17.87 -18.86 20.70
CA SER A 290 19.14 -18.51 21.35
C SER A 290 19.87 -19.76 21.83
N ASP A 291 21.18 -19.80 21.60
CA ASP A 291 22.05 -20.87 22.15
C ASP A 291 22.32 -20.71 23.67
N VAL A 292 22.02 -19.51 24.21
CA VAL A 292 22.23 -19.17 25.62
C VAL A 292 20.89 -19.05 26.32
N SER A 293 20.73 -19.77 27.45
CA SER A 293 19.55 -19.64 28.30
C SER A 293 19.63 -18.32 29.07
N GLU A 294 18.82 -17.36 28.65
CA GLU A 294 18.65 -16.06 29.25
C GLU A 294 17.17 -15.72 29.35
N GLU A 295 16.74 -15.36 30.57
CA GLU A 295 15.38 -14.89 30.80
C GLU A 295 15.29 -13.35 30.70
N VAL A 296 14.45 -12.86 29.84
CA VAL A 296 14.19 -11.42 29.69
C VAL A 296 12.73 -11.08 30.06
N SER A 297 12.49 -9.85 30.51
CA SER A 297 11.14 -9.43 30.87
C SER A 297 10.31 -9.18 29.60
N ARG A 298 9.18 -9.89 29.43
CA ARG A 298 8.22 -9.62 28.33
C ARG A 298 7.65 -8.21 28.43
N HIS A 299 7.38 -7.72 29.64
CA HIS A 299 6.90 -6.36 29.85
C HIS A 299 7.91 -5.32 29.37
N PHE A 300 9.22 -5.54 29.57
CA PHE A 300 10.26 -4.64 29.06
C PHE A 300 10.31 -4.66 27.52
N VAL A 301 10.16 -5.83 26.90
CA VAL A 301 10.01 -5.93 25.43
C VAL A 301 8.82 -5.13 24.95
N ALA A 302 7.66 -5.27 25.58
CA ALA A 302 6.47 -4.50 25.24
C ALA A 302 6.68 -2.97 25.40
N GLN A 303 7.43 -2.52 26.40
CA GLN A 303 7.78 -1.09 26.55
C GLN A 303 8.65 -0.57 25.39
N ILE A 304 9.61 -1.37 24.93
CA ILE A 304 10.44 -1.03 23.76
C ILE A 304 9.54 -0.89 22.51
N ILE A 305 8.66 -1.86 22.29
CA ILE A 305 7.73 -1.88 21.17
C ILE A 305 6.80 -0.67 21.22
N GLU A 306 6.16 -0.42 22.38
CA GLU A 306 5.23 0.70 22.60
C GLU A 306 5.87 2.04 22.28
N ALA A 307 7.14 2.24 22.66
CA ALA A 307 7.88 3.47 22.36
C ALA A 307 8.04 3.69 20.84
N ARG A 308 8.38 2.64 20.07
CA ARG A 308 8.52 2.73 18.61
C ARG A 308 7.17 2.89 17.92
N VAL A 309 6.14 2.18 18.37
CA VAL A 309 4.78 2.32 17.86
C VAL A 309 4.25 3.73 18.11
N SER A 310 4.53 4.30 19.28
CA SER A 310 4.18 5.69 19.61
C SER A 310 4.80 6.68 18.62
N GLU A 311 6.10 6.54 18.32
CA GLU A 311 6.76 7.39 17.33
C GLU A 311 6.13 7.24 15.93
N LEU A 312 5.80 6.03 15.52
CA LEU A 312 5.11 5.81 14.24
C LEU A 312 3.76 6.53 14.22
N PHE A 313 2.97 6.41 15.28
CA PHE A 313 1.67 7.05 15.36
C PHE A 313 1.76 8.58 15.43
N GLU A 314 2.77 9.15 16.07
CA GLU A 314 3.05 10.58 16.01
C GLU A 314 3.30 11.07 14.58
N LYS A 315 4.01 10.28 13.75
CA LYS A 315 4.24 10.62 12.33
C LYS A 315 2.94 10.53 11.52
N ILE A 316 2.10 9.50 11.79
CA ILE A 316 0.79 9.38 11.16
C ILE A 316 -0.10 10.56 11.56
N ASP A 317 -0.15 10.90 12.86
CA ASP A 317 -0.92 12.04 13.35
C ASP A 317 -0.44 13.36 12.72
N ALA A 318 0.87 13.56 12.60
CA ALA A 318 1.44 14.73 11.92
C ALA A 318 1.01 14.82 10.44
N ALA A 319 0.94 13.68 9.73
CA ALA A 319 0.42 13.65 8.36
C ALA A 319 -1.06 14.04 8.32
N LEU A 320 -1.89 13.54 9.24
CA LEU A 320 -3.31 13.91 9.34
C LEU A 320 -3.51 15.39 9.73
N VAL A 321 -2.66 15.92 10.59
CA VAL A 321 -2.63 17.35 10.95
C VAL A 321 -2.33 18.22 9.73
N SER A 322 -1.38 17.82 8.89
CA SER A 322 -0.96 18.59 7.70
C SER A 322 -2.10 18.83 6.70
N ILE A 323 -3.09 17.96 6.71
CA ILE A 323 -4.30 18.03 5.86
C ILE A 323 -5.56 18.43 6.63
N HIS A 324 -5.43 18.87 7.87
CA HIS A 324 -6.54 19.24 8.75
C HIS A 324 -7.57 18.12 8.98
N ARG A 325 -7.12 16.87 9.10
CA ARG A 325 -7.99 15.69 9.32
C ARG A 325 -7.69 14.91 10.59
N LYS A 326 -6.90 15.49 11.50
CA LYS A 326 -6.69 14.93 12.83
C LYS A 326 -8.03 14.67 13.53
N ARG A 327 -8.29 13.42 13.93
CA ARG A 327 -9.54 12.97 14.58
C ARG A 327 -10.81 13.22 13.77
N MET A 328 -10.69 13.43 12.46
CA MET A 328 -11.80 13.84 11.59
C MET A 328 -12.08 12.84 10.46
N LEU A 329 -11.72 11.58 10.65
CA LEU A 329 -12.01 10.51 9.70
C LEU A 329 -13.09 9.57 10.27
N PRO A 330 -14.36 9.71 9.86
CA PRO A 330 -15.46 8.91 10.42
C PRO A 330 -15.31 7.40 10.20
N ALA A 331 -14.73 6.97 9.06
CA ALA A 331 -14.44 5.56 8.82
C ALA A 331 -13.09 5.12 9.44
N GLY A 332 -12.37 6.03 10.10
CA GLY A 332 -11.17 5.74 10.89
C GLY A 332 -9.94 5.37 10.09
N ILE A 333 -9.14 4.47 10.66
CA ILE A 333 -7.88 4.00 10.09
C ILE A 333 -7.93 2.49 9.88
N VAL A 334 -7.50 2.05 8.70
CA VAL A 334 -7.38 0.64 8.33
C VAL A 334 -5.90 0.30 8.24
N PHE A 335 -5.41 -0.57 9.12
CA PHE A 335 -4.03 -1.03 9.14
C PHE A 335 -3.86 -2.31 8.35
N THR A 336 -2.78 -2.41 7.59
CA THR A 336 -2.43 -3.59 6.79
C THR A 336 -0.91 -3.71 6.68
N GLY A 337 -0.43 -4.75 5.98
CA GLY A 337 1.00 -5.06 5.87
C GLY A 337 1.51 -5.95 7.00
N GLY A 338 2.73 -6.45 6.85
CA GLY A 338 3.32 -7.39 7.82
C GLY A 338 3.45 -6.84 9.24
N GLY A 339 3.76 -5.54 9.37
CA GLY A 339 3.87 -4.88 10.67
C GLY A 339 2.54 -4.68 11.39
N ALA A 340 1.41 -4.74 10.67
CA ALA A 340 0.09 -4.63 11.28
C ALA A 340 -0.34 -5.88 12.05
N LYS A 341 0.41 -6.99 11.94
CA LYS A 341 0.19 -8.23 12.69
C LYS A 341 0.62 -8.14 14.16
N LEU A 342 1.26 -7.06 14.56
CA LEU A 342 1.71 -6.85 15.93
C LEU A 342 0.49 -6.80 16.87
N ASP A 343 0.51 -7.64 17.90
CA ASP A 343 -0.54 -7.67 18.92
C ASP A 343 -0.68 -6.30 19.60
N GLY A 344 -1.92 -5.91 19.92
CA GLY A 344 -2.21 -4.63 20.57
C GLY A 344 -2.12 -3.39 19.66
N LEU A 345 -1.70 -3.52 18.38
CA LEU A 345 -1.50 -2.37 17.49
C LEU A 345 -2.79 -1.56 17.26
N VAL A 346 -3.90 -2.24 17.02
CA VAL A 346 -5.21 -1.61 16.75
C VAL A 346 -5.70 -0.87 17.98
N GLU A 347 -5.54 -1.46 19.16
CA GLU A 347 -5.90 -0.86 20.44
C GLU A 347 -5.04 0.38 20.72
N ALA A 348 -3.73 0.27 20.52
CA ALA A 348 -2.80 1.39 20.66
C ALA A 348 -3.16 2.54 19.70
N ALA A 349 -3.53 2.22 18.46
CA ALA A 349 -3.97 3.22 17.49
C ALA A 349 -5.25 3.94 17.93
N LYS A 350 -6.25 3.23 18.43
CA LYS A 350 -7.49 3.84 18.95
C LYS A 350 -7.23 4.81 20.10
N GLU A 351 -6.30 4.43 20.99
CA GLU A 351 -5.96 5.26 22.16
C GLU A 351 -5.14 6.49 21.77
N MET A 352 -4.17 6.34 20.88
CA MET A 352 -3.22 7.41 20.58
C MET A 352 -3.71 8.37 19.49
N LEU A 353 -4.37 7.83 18.44
CA LEU A 353 -4.87 8.62 17.31
C LEU A 353 -6.30 9.12 17.53
N GLU A 354 -7.00 8.57 18.55
CA GLU A 354 -8.40 8.89 18.87
C GLU A 354 -9.34 8.79 17.66
N LEU A 355 -9.11 7.75 16.85
CA LEU A 355 -9.88 7.38 15.66
C LEU A 355 -10.32 5.91 15.75
N PRO A 356 -11.46 5.54 15.16
CA PRO A 356 -11.74 4.12 14.91
C PRO A 356 -10.60 3.47 14.18
N ALA A 357 -10.19 2.26 14.58
CA ALA A 357 -9.11 1.54 13.93
C ALA A 357 -9.46 0.06 13.77
N SER A 358 -9.02 -0.53 12.66
CA SER A 358 -9.20 -1.95 12.34
C SER A 358 -8.08 -2.48 11.46
N LEU A 359 -7.95 -3.81 11.40
CA LEU A 359 -7.13 -4.45 10.38
C LEU A 359 -7.89 -4.50 9.04
N GLY A 360 -7.14 -4.33 7.94
CA GLY A 360 -7.64 -4.37 6.57
C GLY A 360 -7.29 -5.68 5.89
N TYR A 361 -8.30 -6.45 5.58
CA TYR A 361 -8.18 -7.68 4.78
C TYR A 361 -8.75 -7.44 3.39
N PRO A 362 -8.28 -8.19 2.36
CA PRO A 362 -8.87 -8.16 1.03
C PRO A 362 -10.38 -8.43 1.07
N ILE A 363 -11.15 -7.55 0.43
CA ILE A 363 -12.61 -7.60 0.34
C ILE A 363 -12.98 -8.13 -1.05
N ASP A 364 -14.07 -8.91 -1.14
CA ASP A 364 -14.62 -9.43 -2.41
C ASP A 364 -13.66 -10.32 -3.23
N VAL A 365 -12.72 -10.98 -2.54
CA VAL A 365 -11.80 -11.96 -3.14
C VAL A 365 -12.19 -13.36 -2.70
N VAL A 366 -12.47 -14.22 -3.67
CA VAL A 366 -12.69 -15.65 -3.42
C VAL A 366 -11.36 -16.37 -3.51
N SER A 367 -11.05 -17.23 -2.53
CA SER A 367 -9.79 -17.97 -2.52
C SER A 367 -9.96 -19.35 -1.90
N VAL A 368 -9.18 -20.31 -2.41
CA VAL A 368 -8.93 -21.60 -1.78
C VAL A 368 -7.71 -21.52 -0.80
N SER A 369 -6.93 -20.44 -0.91
CA SER A 369 -5.73 -20.20 -0.10
C SER A 369 -6.04 -19.31 1.09
N ASP A 370 -5.54 -19.68 2.28
CA ASP A 370 -5.65 -18.88 3.50
C ASP A 370 -4.90 -17.55 3.42
N LYS A 371 -4.06 -17.35 2.39
CA LYS A 371 -3.30 -16.11 2.15
C LYS A 371 -4.19 -14.88 1.91
N VAL A 372 -5.45 -15.08 1.49
CA VAL A 372 -6.42 -13.98 1.37
C VAL A 372 -6.75 -13.36 2.74
N HIS A 373 -6.62 -14.13 3.82
CA HIS A 373 -6.84 -13.67 5.20
C HIS A 373 -5.56 -13.15 5.88
N ASP A 374 -4.47 -12.99 5.13
CA ASP A 374 -3.23 -12.43 5.63
C ASP A 374 -3.07 -10.98 5.15
N VAL A 375 -3.13 -10.04 6.10
CA VAL A 375 -3.00 -8.60 5.82
C VAL A 375 -1.72 -8.23 5.08
N SER A 376 -0.67 -9.06 5.14
CA SER A 376 0.58 -8.80 4.44
C SER A 376 0.48 -8.99 2.92
N PHE A 377 -0.53 -9.72 2.42
CA PHE A 377 -0.77 -9.93 1.00
C PHE A 377 -1.67 -8.88 0.36
N SER A 378 -2.24 -7.96 1.13
CA SER A 378 -3.20 -6.96 0.62
C SER A 378 -2.65 -6.14 -0.55
N THR A 379 -1.35 -5.85 -0.59
CA THR A 379 -0.73 -5.12 -1.71
C THR A 379 -0.66 -5.95 -2.98
N ALA A 380 -0.21 -7.18 -2.90
CA ALA A 380 -0.04 -8.05 -4.08
C ALA A 380 -1.39 -8.50 -4.66
N ILE A 381 -2.43 -8.57 -3.83
CA ILE A 381 -3.80 -8.92 -4.25
C ILE A 381 -4.53 -7.70 -4.85
N GLY A 382 -4.30 -6.49 -4.34
CA GLY A 382 -4.94 -5.25 -4.78
C GLY A 382 -4.43 -4.73 -6.09
#